data_99ff08a4f8ec44d99d0ab675c7c7afa9
#
_entry.id   99ff08a4f8ec44d99d0ab675c7c7afa9
#
_cell.length_a   1.000
_cell.length_b   1.000
_cell.length_c   1.000
_cell.angle_alpha   90.00
_cell.angle_beta   90.00
_cell.angle_gamma   90.00
#
_symmetry.space_group_name_H-M   'P 1'
#
loop_
_entity.id
_entity.type
_entity.pdbx_description
1 polymer ?
#
loop_
_entity_poly.entity_id
_entity_poly.type
_entity_poly.pdbx_seq_one_letter_code
_entity_poly.pdbx_strand_id
1 'polypeptide(L)'
;MNILNALKGLFKGKGGTDVDDFNITDSAVSSTMRSATSLWWDAFQGQLPFAQTHKNFKPLPVAYTSTAYLAQLVTGEIKFEVADEELNRNVQKNLLPNLDRIVQQTLVGGYTVIKPYFVQSGEMFFDSGTSRDFLPMALDENGHITEGVFFERIRYRGKIYERREHHSFQNGVHTVRNTAYLYGTKHAVELATVPKWAVLLPEGRIPSDIPMIATFRTPYANNIDLDSELPISIFANSLGTLHEIDEAHSEYCAEFKKMSAKVFADRTVLKENSGIPDDYFVGISGDGTSTMEQQIMAYAPQIRETEHSAKINKELRFYETQIGVSSGTFSFDTQKGLVTATQVLSEDRTTYNTVCQIQRQLRPVLQALSQIIVTLARFYGVDCEDGECAIEFGDSVFEDTGTEFNRRFQMVQAGLLKAEDFNAWYFGVPTERAREMLPPMTEAFGGE
;
A
#
# COMPACT_ATOMS: atom_id res chain seq x y z
N MET A 1 9.23 10.18 -26.63
CA MET A 1 8.55 8.93 -27.04
C MET A 1 7.86 8.42 -25.79
N ASN A 2 6.51 8.37 -25.78
CA ASN A 2 5.77 8.19 -24.55
C ASN A 2 5.96 6.74 -24.04
N ILE A 3 6.57 6.55 -22.86
CA ILE A 3 6.85 5.24 -22.22
C ILE A 3 5.62 4.34 -22.23
N LEU A 4 4.42 4.91 -22.05
CA LEU A 4 3.13 4.21 -22.19
C LEU A 4 2.91 3.58 -23.59
N ASN A 5 3.39 4.20 -24.66
CA ASN A 5 3.25 3.64 -26.00
C ASN A 5 4.27 2.55 -26.31
N ALA A 6 5.46 2.62 -25.72
CA ALA A 6 6.45 1.53 -25.79
C ALA A 6 5.97 0.31 -24.97
N LEU A 7 5.34 0.54 -23.81
CA LEU A 7 4.75 -0.50 -22.97
C LEU A 7 3.51 -1.15 -23.62
N LYS A 8 2.67 -0.40 -24.35
CA LYS A 8 1.50 -0.96 -25.08
C LYS A 8 1.89 -2.03 -26.12
N GLY A 9 3.10 -1.95 -26.69
CA GLY A 9 3.62 -2.97 -27.62
C GLY A 9 3.99 -4.30 -26.97
N LEU A 10 4.28 -4.30 -25.69
CA LEU A 10 4.67 -5.48 -24.89
C LEU A 10 3.46 -6.23 -24.31
N PHE A 11 2.25 -5.62 -24.29
CA PHE A 11 1.06 -6.11 -23.62
C PHE A 11 0.14 -7.04 -24.43
N LYS A 12 0.63 -7.71 -25.46
CA LYS A 12 -0.11 -8.79 -26.12
C LYS A 12 0.02 -10.15 -25.41
N GLY A 13 0.02 -10.19 -24.08
CA GLY A 13 0.16 -11.46 -23.37
C GLY A 13 -0.35 -11.44 -21.94
N LYS A 14 -1.51 -12.03 -21.73
CA LYS A 14 -1.99 -12.72 -20.51
C LYS A 14 -1.69 -12.06 -19.16
N GLY A 15 -2.64 -11.30 -18.63
CA GLY A 15 -2.62 -10.92 -17.22
C GLY A 15 -3.47 -9.72 -16.84
N GLY A 16 -4.24 -9.11 -17.73
CA GLY A 16 -5.27 -8.15 -17.35
C GLY A 16 -6.38 -8.88 -16.59
N THR A 17 -6.90 -8.28 -15.51
CA THR A 17 -8.19 -8.69 -14.97
C THR A 17 -9.17 -8.66 -16.13
N ASP A 18 -9.71 -9.84 -16.53
CA ASP A 18 -10.63 -10.03 -17.65
C ASP A 18 -11.99 -9.34 -17.38
N VAL A 19 -11.96 -8.02 -17.10
CA VAL A 19 -13.18 -7.20 -17.05
C VAL A 19 -13.74 -7.01 -18.44
N ASP A 20 -12.91 -7.15 -19.49
CA ASP A 20 -13.33 -7.03 -20.89
C ASP A 20 -14.24 -8.17 -21.38
N ASP A 21 -14.25 -9.33 -20.70
CA ASP A 21 -15.12 -10.46 -21.06
C ASP A 21 -16.57 -10.30 -20.59
N PHE A 22 -16.86 -9.26 -19.84
CA PHE A 22 -18.18 -9.07 -19.24
C PHE A 22 -18.82 -7.79 -19.78
N ASN A 23 -19.94 -7.89 -20.44
CA ASN A 23 -20.82 -6.82 -20.95
C ASN A 23 -21.13 -5.69 -19.92
N ILE A 24 -20.13 -5.22 -19.16
CA ILE A 24 -20.22 -4.01 -18.36
C ILE A 24 -19.69 -2.88 -19.27
N THR A 25 -20.56 -2.42 -20.17
CA THR A 25 -20.23 -1.39 -21.15
C THR A 25 -20.10 0.00 -20.56
N ASP A 26 -20.64 0.23 -19.36
CA ASP A 26 -20.77 1.55 -18.77
C ASP A 26 -19.96 1.64 -17.47
N SER A 27 -18.63 1.44 -17.54
CA SER A 27 -17.75 1.64 -16.38
C SER A 27 -17.11 3.02 -16.42
N ALA A 28 -16.91 3.63 -15.24
CA ALA A 28 -16.13 4.87 -15.09
C ALA A 28 -14.62 4.68 -15.34
N VAL A 29 -14.17 3.45 -15.61
CA VAL A 29 -12.76 3.12 -15.82
C VAL A 29 -12.45 3.04 -17.31
N SER A 30 -11.65 3.98 -17.82
CA SER A 30 -11.16 3.97 -19.20
C SER A 30 -10.19 2.80 -19.46
N SER A 31 -9.97 2.48 -20.73
CA SER A 31 -8.94 1.49 -21.10
C SER A 31 -7.53 1.91 -20.71
N THR A 32 -7.24 3.21 -20.68
CA THR A 32 -5.95 3.78 -20.23
C THR A 32 -5.76 3.53 -18.74
N MET A 33 -6.77 3.88 -17.91
CA MET A 33 -6.72 3.64 -16.47
C MET A 33 -6.64 2.16 -16.12
N ARG A 34 -7.35 1.30 -16.84
CA ARG A 34 -7.32 -0.15 -16.65
C ARG A 34 -5.91 -0.71 -16.90
N SER A 35 -5.27 -0.30 -17.98
CA SER A 35 -3.90 -0.70 -18.30
C SER A 35 -2.90 -0.16 -17.25
N ALA A 36 -3.05 1.09 -16.81
CA ALA A 36 -2.20 1.70 -15.80
C ALA A 36 -2.34 0.97 -14.45
N THR A 37 -3.56 0.70 -14.03
CA THR A 37 -3.84 -0.04 -12.78
C THR A 37 -3.21 -1.43 -12.79
N SER A 38 -3.30 -2.17 -13.90
CA SER A 38 -2.63 -3.47 -14.01
C SER A 38 -1.12 -3.36 -13.78
N LEU A 39 -0.48 -2.36 -14.38
CA LEU A 39 0.95 -2.10 -14.20
C LEU A 39 1.33 -1.75 -12.76
N TRP A 40 0.50 -1.00 -12.04
CA TRP A 40 0.76 -0.68 -10.63
C TRP A 40 0.74 -1.93 -9.77
N TRP A 41 -0.22 -2.82 -9.98
CA TRP A 41 -0.28 -4.08 -9.26
C TRP A 41 0.85 -5.04 -9.64
N ASP A 42 1.28 -5.05 -10.91
CA ASP A 42 2.45 -5.82 -11.35
C ASP A 42 3.73 -5.29 -10.69
N ALA A 43 3.90 -3.96 -10.59
CA ALA A 43 5.01 -3.34 -9.88
C ALA A 43 5.02 -3.70 -8.39
N PHE A 44 3.85 -3.66 -7.73
CA PHE A 44 3.71 -4.06 -6.34
C PHE A 44 4.07 -5.53 -6.09
N GLN A 45 3.79 -6.41 -7.05
CA GLN A 45 4.14 -7.83 -6.99
C GLN A 45 5.57 -8.15 -7.46
N GLY A 46 6.33 -7.16 -7.93
CA GLY A 46 7.65 -7.39 -8.55
C GLY A 46 7.55 -8.16 -9.88
N GLN A 47 6.43 -8.06 -10.58
CA GLN A 47 6.13 -8.80 -11.80
C GLN A 47 5.96 -7.89 -13.03
N LEU A 48 6.63 -6.74 -13.03
CA LEU A 48 6.59 -5.84 -14.19
C LEU A 48 7.01 -6.58 -15.46
N PRO A 49 6.43 -6.27 -16.64
CA PRO A 49 6.62 -7.03 -17.88
C PRO A 49 8.07 -7.23 -18.28
N PHE A 50 8.92 -6.24 -18.05
CA PHE A 50 10.36 -6.34 -18.34
C PHE A 50 11.09 -7.34 -17.42
N ALA A 51 10.60 -7.57 -16.20
CA ALA A 51 11.15 -8.58 -15.29
C ALA A 51 11.05 -10.00 -15.85
N GLN A 52 10.06 -10.23 -16.70
CA GLN A 52 9.81 -11.54 -17.30
C GLN A 52 10.66 -11.84 -18.54
N THR A 53 11.28 -10.81 -19.13
CA THR A 53 12.08 -10.96 -20.38
C THR A 53 13.51 -11.40 -20.14
N HIS A 54 14.06 -11.26 -18.93
CA HIS A 54 15.45 -11.57 -18.60
C HIS A 54 15.56 -12.72 -17.60
N LYS A 55 16.17 -13.86 -18.01
CA LYS A 55 16.33 -15.07 -17.18
C LYS A 55 16.99 -14.87 -15.80
N ASN A 56 17.73 -13.77 -15.61
CA ASN A 56 18.46 -13.47 -14.38
C ASN A 56 17.96 -12.18 -13.71
N PHE A 57 16.78 -11.70 -14.07
CA PHE A 57 16.22 -10.50 -13.48
C PHE A 57 15.86 -10.73 -12.01
N LYS A 58 16.26 -9.80 -11.15
CA LYS A 58 16.05 -9.84 -9.70
C LYS A 58 15.44 -8.52 -9.25
N PRO A 59 14.11 -8.43 -9.23
CA PRO A 59 13.45 -7.22 -8.77
C PRO A 59 13.71 -6.97 -7.28
N LEU A 60 13.80 -5.69 -6.91
CA LEU A 60 13.71 -5.24 -5.54
C LEU A 60 12.26 -4.87 -5.24
N PRO A 61 11.69 -5.30 -4.10
CA PRO A 61 10.29 -5.02 -3.78
C PRO A 61 10.07 -3.58 -3.29
N VAL A 62 10.63 -2.58 -4.00
CA VAL A 62 10.61 -1.16 -3.56
C VAL A 62 9.20 -0.61 -3.50
N ALA A 63 8.35 -0.94 -4.49
CA ALA A 63 6.94 -0.52 -4.50
C ALA A 63 6.14 -1.10 -3.32
N TYR A 64 6.40 -2.37 -2.95
CA TYR A 64 5.81 -2.98 -1.76
C TYR A 64 6.31 -2.30 -0.48
N THR A 65 7.62 -2.16 -0.34
CA THR A 65 8.26 -1.62 0.88
C THR A 65 7.84 -0.18 1.13
N SER A 66 7.83 0.66 0.10
CA SER A 66 7.46 2.07 0.23
C SER A 66 5.99 2.28 0.60
N THR A 67 5.09 1.50 -0.01
CA THR A 67 3.66 1.58 0.31
C THR A 67 3.35 1.02 1.69
N ALA A 68 4.04 -0.05 2.13
CA ALA A 68 3.92 -0.58 3.49
C ALA A 68 4.42 0.44 4.52
N TYR A 69 5.57 1.05 4.27
CA TYR A 69 6.15 2.09 5.15
C TYR A 69 5.19 3.28 5.32
N LEU A 70 4.67 3.82 4.23
CA LEU A 70 3.72 4.93 4.30
C LEU A 70 2.40 4.53 4.98
N ALA A 71 1.89 3.33 4.72
CA ALA A 71 0.69 2.84 5.38
C ALA A 71 0.88 2.77 6.90
N GLN A 72 2.01 2.25 7.37
CA GLN A 72 2.35 2.20 8.80
C GLN A 72 2.43 3.60 9.42
N LEU A 73 3.05 4.58 8.73
CA LEU A 73 3.10 5.95 9.23
C LEU A 73 1.73 6.61 9.30
N VAL A 74 0.84 6.30 8.36
CA VAL A 74 -0.53 6.86 8.31
C VAL A 74 -1.41 6.30 9.43
N THR A 75 -1.25 5.01 9.77
CA THR A 75 -2.18 4.28 10.65
C THR A 75 -1.60 3.96 12.03
N GLY A 76 -0.29 4.12 12.22
CA GLY A 76 0.42 3.62 13.41
C GLY A 76 -0.12 4.12 14.74
N GLU A 77 -0.64 5.34 14.78
CA GLU A 77 -1.16 5.96 16.00
C GLU A 77 -2.61 6.41 15.87
N ILE A 78 -3.33 5.84 14.87
CA ILE A 78 -4.71 6.21 14.63
C ILE A 78 -5.62 5.74 15.76
N LYS A 79 -6.46 6.65 16.25
CA LYS A 79 -7.62 6.33 17.09
C LYS A 79 -8.87 6.66 16.31
N PHE A 80 -9.73 5.70 16.15
CA PHE A 80 -11.03 5.85 15.53
C PHE A 80 -12.06 5.16 16.42
N GLU A 81 -12.93 5.95 17.01
CA GLU A 81 -13.96 5.51 17.95
C GLU A 81 -15.32 5.99 17.48
N VAL A 82 -16.30 5.10 17.53
CA VAL A 82 -17.72 5.38 17.25
C VAL A 82 -18.45 5.48 18.58
N ALA A 83 -19.42 6.39 18.70
CA ALA A 83 -20.11 6.67 19.95
C ALA A 83 -20.74 5.44 20.60
N ASP A 84 -21.40 4.58 19.82
CA ASP A 84 -21.99 3.34 20.30
C ASP A 84 -20.94 2.30 20.71
N GLU A 85 -21.02 1.78 21.93
CA GLU A 85 -20.02 0.89 22.54
C GLU A 85 -19.91 -0.47 21.83
N GLU A 86 -21.03 -1.04 21.36
CA GLU A 86 -21.05 -2.34 20.70
C GLU A 86 -20.51 -2.22 19.25
N LEU A 87 -20.94 -1.19 18.53
CA LEU A 87 -20.44 -0.88 17.20
C LEU A 87 -18.96 -0.53 17.25
N ASN A 88 -18.53 0.24 18.26
CA ASN A 88 -17.11 0.57 18.46
C ASN A 88 -16.27 -0.69 18.69
N ARG A 89 -16.76 -1.65 19.48
CA ARG A 89 -16.06 -2.93 19.69
C ARG A 89 -15.85 -3.70 18.38
N ASN A 90 -16.84 -3.67 17.47
CA ASN A 90 -16.71 -4.27 16.14
C ASN A 90 -15.67 -3.51 15.27
N VAL A 91 -15.64 -2.19 15.35
CA VAL A 91 -14.63 -1.36 14.66
C VAL A 91 -13.23 -1.69 15.15
N GLN A 92 -13.01 -1.71 16.45
CA GLN A 92 -11.71 -2.03 17.08
C GLN A 92 -11.23 -3.44 16.72
N LYS A 93 -12.15 -4.41 16.64
CA LYS A 93 -11.83 -5.80 16.37
C LYS A 93 -11.64 -6.09 14.88
N ASN A 94 -12.50 -5.56 14.01
CA ASN A 94 -12.65 -6.04 12.64
C ASN A 94 -12.17 -5.02 11.57
N LEU A 95 -12.11 -3.71 11.87
CA LEU A 95 -11.63 -2.68 10.93
C LEU A 95 -10.18 -2.28 11.21
N LEU A 96 -9.89 -1.80 12.42
CA LEU A 96 -8.58 -1.21 12.73
C LEU A 96 -7.40 -2.15 12.49
N PRO A 97 -7.44 -3.45 12.83
CA PRO A 97 -6.34 -4.37 12.55
C PRO A 97 -6.04 -4.59 11.05
N ASN A 98 -6.97 -4.17 10.18
CA ASN A 98 -6.83 -4.29 8.73
C ASN A 98 -6.61 -2.94 8.03
N LEU A 99 -6.57 -1.84 8.77
CA LEU A 99 -6.57 -0.51 8.19
C LEU A 99 -5.26 -0.19 7.47
N ASP A 100 -4.13 -0.63 7.99
CA ASP A 100 -2.82 -0.51 7.35
C ASP A 100 -2.80 -1.18 5.97
N ARG A 101 -3.37 -2.39 5.87
CA ARG A 101 -3.51 -3.11 4.59
C ARG A 101 -4.42 -2.36 3.63
N ILE A 102 -5.52 -1.79 4.10
CA ILE A 102 -6.44 -1.00 3.27
C ILE A 102 -5.73 0.25 2.75
N VAL A 103 -5.00 0.97 3.61
CA VAL A 103 -4.20 2.14 3.23
C VAL A 103 -3.14 1.74 2.20
N GLN A 104 -2.36 0.68 2.46
CA GLN A 104 -1.35 0.20 1.51
C GLN A 104 -1.96 -0.11 0.14
N GLN A 105 -3.07 -0.84 0.10
CA GLN A 105 -3.75 -1.19 -1.15
C GLN A 105 -4.30 0.03 -1.89
N THR A 106 -4.75 1.05 -1.16
CA THR A 106 -5.15 2.34 -1.75
C THR A 106 -3.96 3.04 -2.41
N LEU A 107 -2.82 3.09 -1.72
CA LEU A 107 -1.60 3.69 -2.27
C LEU A 107 -1.12 2.98 -3.55
N VAL A 108 -1.32 1.68 -3.65
CA VAL A 108 -1.01 0.89 -4.84
C VAL A 108 -2.02 1.12 -5.97
N GLY A 109 -3.30 0.99 -5.68
CA GLY A 109 -4.36 0.93 -6.70
C GLY A 109 -5.02 2.27 -7.02
N GLY A 110 -4.66 3.34 -6.29
CA GLY A 110 -5.25 4.66 -6.37
C GLY A 110 -6.48 4.81 -5.46
N TYR A 111 -7.31 3.80 -5.33
CA TYR A 111 -8.48 3.80 -4.46
C TYR A 111 -8.77 2.42 -3.85
N THR A 112 -9.50 2.45 -2.75
CA THR A 112 -10.13 1.29 -2.11
C THR A 112 -11.54 1.67 -1.67
N VAL A 113 -12.50 0.79 -1.89
CA VAL A 113 -13.88 0.96 -1.43
C VAL A 113 -14.13 0.04 -0.25
N ILE A 114 -14.66 0.57 0.84
CA ILE A 114 -14.90 -0.14 2.08
C ILE A 114 -16.40 -0.23 2.32
N LYS A 115 -16.89 -1.41 2.71
CA LYS A 115 -18.28 -1.65 3.08
C LYS A 115 -18.39 -2.44 4.39
N PRO A 116 -19.19 -2.00 5.35
CA PRO A 116 -19.57 -2.83 6.48
C PRO A 116 -20.69 -3.81 6.10
N TYR A 117 -20.76 -4.94 6.78
CA TYR A 117 -21.86 -5.90 6.69
C TYR A 117 -22.04 -6.65 7.99
N PHE A 118 -23.29 -7.05 8.30
CA PHE A 118 -23.60 -7.90 9.44
C PHE A 118 -23.63 -9.36 9.03
N VAL A 119 -23.13 -10.22 9.89
CA VAL A 119 -23.32 -11.67 9.80
C VAL A 119 -24.49 -12.13 10.70
N GLN A 120 -24.95 -13.35 10.50
CA GLN A 120 -26.10 -13.90 11.26
C GLN A 120 -25.95 -13.87 12.79
N SER A 121 -24.72 -13.81 13.29
CA SER A 121 -24.45 -13.66 14.74
C SER A 121 -24.71 -12.27 15.29
N GLY A 122 -25.00 -11.28 14.43
CA GLY A 122 -25.10 -9.86 14.80
C GLY A 122 -23.76 -9.12 14.85
N GLU A 123 -22.64 -9.82 14.61
CA GLU A 123 -21.31 -9.20 14.54
C GLU A 123 -21.12 -8.49 13.19
N MET A 124 -20.49 -7.31 13.23
CA MET A 124 -20.19 -6.53 12.04
C MET A 124 -18.76 -6.76 11.55
N PHE A 125 -18.63 -6.95 10.25
CA PHE A 125 -17.37 -7.06 9.55
C PHE A 125 -17.25 -6.00 8.48
N PHE A 126 -16.02 -5.81 7.98
CA PHE A 126 -15.69 -4.87 6.93
C PHE A 126 -15.03 -5.61 5.76
N ASP A 127 -15.56 -5.37 4.58
CA ASP A 127 -14.96 -5.85 3.34
C ASP A 127 -14.42 -4.66 2.56
N SER A 128 -13.39 -4.89 1.75
CA SER A 128 -12.76 -3.85 0.96
C SER A 128 -12.48 -4.33 -0.46
N GLY A 129 -12.85 -3.51 -1.44
CA GLY A 129 -12.57 -3.73 -2.86
C GLY A 129 -11.52 -2.74 -3.36
N THR A 130 -10.53 -3.25 -4.05
CA THR A 130 -9.46 -2.47 -4.69
C THR A 130 -9.72 -2.32 -6.18
N SER A 131 -8.90 -1.55 -6.87
CA SER A 131 -8.95 -1.43 -8.34
C SER A 131 -8.75 -2.76 -9.10
N ARG A 132 -8.49 -3.89 -8.41
CA ARG A 132 -8.41 -5.24 -8.99
C ARG A 132 -9.72 -6.02 -8.93
N ASP A 133 -10.50 -5.79 -7.89
CA ASP A 133 -11.67 -6.59 -7.51
C ASP A 133 -12.92 -5.73 -7.26
N PHE A 134 -12.82 -4.44 -7.58
CA PHE A 134 -13.93 -3.51 -7.59
C PHE A 134 -13.90 -2.64 -8.87
N LEU A 135 -15.04 -2.54 -9.53
CA LEU A 135 -15.22 -1.72 -10.74
C LEU A 135 -16.16 -0.55 -10.45
N PRO A 136 -15.68 0.70 -10.43
CA PRO A 136 -16.53 1.89 -10.41
C PRO A 136 -17.39 2.00 -11.67
N MET A 137 -18.68 2.26 -11.47
CA MET A 137 -19.65 2.46 -12.55
C MET A 137 -20.05 3.93 -12.67
N ALA A 138 -20.27 4.60 -11.54
CA ALA A 138 -20.60 6.02 -11.50
C ALA A 138 -19.90 6.71 -10.32
N LEU A 139 -19.58 7.99 -10.53
CA LEU A 139 -19.07 8.90 -9.50
C LEU A 139 -20.02 10.08 -9.37
N ASP A 140 -20.00 10.73 -8.20
CA ASP A 140 -20.67 12.03 -7.97
C ASP A 140 -19.78 13.20 -8.43
N GLU A 141 -20.28 14.43 -8.32
CA GLU A 141 -19.57 15.66 -8.68
C GLU A 141 -18.27 15.89 -7.86
N ASN A 142 -18.12 15.20 -6.73
CA ASN A 142 -16.92 15.26 -5.88
C ASN A 142 -15.96 14.09 -6.15
N GLY A 143 -16.30 13.22 -7.12
CA GLY A 143 -15.52 12.04 -7.48
C GLY A 143 -15.65 10.87 -6.48
N HIS A 144 -16.67 10.85 -5.60
CA HIS A 144 -16.97 9.68 -4.80
C HIS A 144 -17.75 8.65 -5.60
N ILE A 145 -17.45 7.39 -5.39
CA ILE A 145 -18.11 6.31 -6.10
C ILE A 145 -19.51 6.09 -5.52
N THR A 146 -20.54 6.28 -6.35
CA THR A 146 -21.94 6.08 -5.98
C THR A 146 -22.49 4.77 -6.48
N GLU A 147 -21.86 4.19 -7.51
CA GLU A 147 -22.22 2.91 -8.10
C GLU A 147 -20.99 2.12 -8.47
N GLY A 148 -20.99 0.81 -8.20
CA GLY A 148 -19.87 -0.06 -8.55
C GLY A 148 -20.13 -1.53 -8.23
N VAL A 149 -19.21 -2.38 -8.68
CA VAL A 149 -19.33 -3.82 -8.60
C VAL A 149 -18.13 -4.43 -7.90
N PHE A 150 -18.35 -5.16 -6.81
CA PHE A 150 -17.34 -6.02 -6.19
C PHE A 150 -17.32 -7.38 -6.87
N PHE A 151 -16.13 -7.92 -7.11
CA PHE A 151 -15.93 -9.25 -7.70
C PHE A 151 -15.32 -10.18 -6.66
N GLU A 152 -16.02 -11.25 -6.33
CA GLU A 152 -15.51 -12.32 -5.47
C GLU A 152 -15.38 -13.62 -6.25
N ARG A 153 -14.19 -14.23 -6.27
CA ARG A 153 -13.92 -15.48 -6.97
C ARG A 153 -13.66 -16.60 -6.00
N ILE A 154 -14.38 -17.70 -6.17
CA ILE A 154 -14.25 -18.90 -5.34
C ILE A 154 -14.06 -20.13 -6.23
N ARG A 155 -13.06 -20.94 -5.85
CA ARG A 155 -12.90 -22.30 -6.43
C ARG A 155 -13.78 -23.28 -5.68
N TYR A 156 -14.73 -23.89 -6.37
CA TYR A 156 -15.61 -24.92 -5.83
C TYR A 156 -15.79 -26.06 -6.81
N ARG A 157 -15.62 -27.31 -6.34
CA ARG A 157 -15.70 -28.56 -7.15
C ARG A 157 -14.90 -28.48 -8.46
N GLY A 158 -13.65 -27.97 -8.39
CA GLY A 158 -12.76 -27.89 -9.54
C GLY A 158 -13.04 -26.76 -10.53
N LYS A 159 -14.11 -26.00 -10.35
CA LYS A 159 -14.47 -24.83 -11.16
C LYS A 159 -14.24 -23.55 -10.38
N ILE A 160 -14.01 -22.44 -11.08
CA ILE A 160 -13.97 -21.10 -10.48
C ILE A 160 -15.30 -20.44 -10.78
N TYR A 161 -15.92 -19.91 -9.73
CA TYR A 161 -17.16 -19.12 -9.81
C TYR A 161 -16.86 -17.69 -9.42
N GLU A 162 -17.53 -16.75 -10.03
CA GLU A 162 -17.42 -15.31 -9.76
C GLU A 162 -18.77 -14.77 -9.32
N ARG A 163 -18.81 -14.17 -8.13
CA ARG A 163 -19.95 -13.38 -7.67
C ARG A 163 -19.69 -11.91 -7.99
N ARG A 164 -20.71 -11.26 -8.51
CA ARG A 164 -20.76 -9.81 -8.72
C ARG A 164 -21.77 -9.23 -7.75
N GLU A 165 -21.29 -8.40 -6.88
CA GLU A 165 -22.09 -7.66 -5.91
C GLU A 165 -22.15 -6.21 -6.36
N HIS A 166 -23.25 -5.86 -7.02
CA HIS A 166 -23.49 -4.54 -7.58
C HIS A 166 -24.14 -3.64 -6.55
N HIS A 167 -23.50 -2.54 -6.23
CA HIS A 167 -23.96 -1.48 -5.35
C HIS A 167 -24.37 -0.28 -6.18
N SER A 168 -25.58 0.27 -5.93
CA SER A 168 -26.03 1.52 -6.54
C SER A 168 -26.80 2.36 -5.52
N PHE A 169 -26.57 3.67 -5.53
CA PHE A 169 -27.26 4.61 -4.67
C PHE A 169 -28.01 5.64 -5.50
N GLN A 170 -29.34 5.63 -5.41
CA GLN A 170 -30.21 6.53 -6.14
C GLN A 170 -31.48 6.83 -5.33
N ASN A 171 -31.91 8.09 -5.36
CA ASN A 171 -33.19 8.54 -4.78
C ASN A 171 -33.41 8.13 -3.32
N GLY A 172 -32.39 8.22 -2.49
CA GLY A 172 -32.49 7.87 -1.06
C GLY A 172 -32.56 6.37 -0.76
N VAL A 173 -32.13 5.53 -1.72
CA VAL A 173 -32.09 4.07 -1.55
C VAL A 173 -30.75 3.53 -2.05
N HIS A 174 -30.08 2.79 -1.19
CA HIS A 174 -28.94 1.98 -1.59
C HIS A 174 -29.39 0.57 -1.93
N THR A 175 -29.12 0.15 -3.16
CA THR A 175 -29.50 -1.18 -3.67
C THR A 175 -28.25 -2.04 -3.81
N VAL A 176 -28.33 -3.27 -3.31
CA VAL A 176 -27.27 -4.29 -3.46
C VAL A 176 -27.85 -5.45 -4.26
N ARG A 177 -27.26 -5.79 -5.41
CA ARG A 177 -27.69 -6.91 -6.25
C ARG A 177 -26.56 -7.92 -6.39
N ASN A 178 -26.84 -9.19 -6.07
CA ASN A 178 -25.91 -10.30 -6.19
C ASN A 178 -26.22 -11.15 -7.41
N THR A 179 -25.23 -11.37 -8.26
CA THR A 179 -25.30 -12.32 -9.39
C THR A 179 -24.06 -13.21 -9.37
N ALA A 180 -24.20 -14.46 -9.85
CA ALA A 180 -23.08 -15.40 -9.90
C ALA A 180 -22.92 -15.99 -11.30
N TYR A 181 -21.67 -16.23 -11.68
CA TYR A 181 -21.28 -16.74 -13.00
C TYR A 181 -20.21 -17.82 -12.87
N LEU A 182 -20.16 -18.71 -13.85
CA LEU A 182 -18.98 -19.53 -14.05
C LEU A 182 -17.88 -18.64 -14.65
N TYR A 183 -16.75 -18.49 -13.90
CA TYR A 183 -15.67 -17.57 -14.27
C TYR A 183 -15.13 -17.87 -15.70
N GLY A 184 -14.85 -16.81 -16.44
CA GLY A 184 -14.41 -16.88 -17.83
C GLY A 184 -15.52 -17.23 -18.83
N THR A 185 -16.79 -17.22 -18.39
CA THR A 185 -17.95 -17.48 -19.26
C THR A 185 -19.09 -16.49 -18.98
N LYS A 186 -20.03 -16.37 -19.91
CA LYS A 186 -21.29 -15.61 -19.70
C LYS A 186 -22.40 -16.46 -19.05
N HIS A 187 -22.07 -17.67 -18.54
CA HIS A 187 -23.05 -18.59 -17.97
C HIS A 187 -23.37 -18.17 -16.52
N ALA A 188 -24.54 -17.60 -16.32
CA ALA A 188 -25.07 -17.29 -15.01
C ALA A 188 -25.43 -18.58 -14.25
N VAL A 189 -25.16 -18.60 -12.97
CA VAL A 189 -25.49 -19.69 -12.05
C VAL A 189 -26.28 -19.13 -10.86
N GLU A 190 -27.03 -19.98 -10.19
CA GLU A 190 -27.69 -19.59 -8.94
C GLU A 190 -26.64 -19.37 -7.82
N LEU A 191 -26.89 -18.40 -6.94
CA LEU A 191 -26.04 -18.14 -5.77
C LEU A 191 -25.84 -19.40 -4.91
N ALA A 192 -26.90 -20.20 -4.76
CA ALA A 192 -26.87 -21.45 -4.01
C ALA A 192 -25.91 -22.52 -4.59
N THR A 193 -25.42 -22.35 -5.82
CA THR A 193 -24.40 -23.24 -6.41
C THR A 193 -23.12 -23.27 -5.59
N VAL A 194 -22.77 -22.12 -4.95
CA VAL A 194 -21.62 -22.02 -4.05
C VAL A 194 -22.12 -21.89 -2.62
N PRO A 195 -21.81 -22.83 -1.71
CA PRO A 195 -22.39 -22.85 -0.35
C PRO A 195 -22.20 -21.55 0.43
N LYS A 196 -21.09 -20.85 0.25
CA LYS A 196 -20.82 -19.55 0.87
C LYS A 196 -21.82 -18.48 0.46
N TRP A 197 -22.36 -18.55 -0.75
CA TRP A 197 -23.29 -17.56 -1.30
C TRP A 197 -24.77 -17.95 -1.16
N ALA A 198 -25.05 -19.17 -0.73
CA ALA A 198 -26.41 -19.69 -0.61
C ALA A 198 -27.30 -18.91 0.35
N VAL A 199 -26.69 -18.20 1.31
CA VAL A 199 -27.39 -17.38 2.33
C VAL A 199 -27.60 -15.93 1.85
N LEU A 200 -27.03 -15.53 0.73
CA LEU A 200 -27.10 -14.17 0.22
C LEU A 200 -28.44 -13.94 -0.53
N LEU A 201 -29.02 -12.77 -0.31
CA LEU A 201 -30.17 -12.33 -1.08
C LEU A 201 -29.75 -11.90 -2.50
N PRO A 202 -30.51 -12.24 -3.54
CA PRO A 202 -30.27 -11.75 -4.89
C PRO A 202 -30.34 -10.22 -5.00
N GLU A 203 -31.23 -9.59 -4.23
CA GLU A 203 -31.37 -8.14 -4.14
C GLU A 203 -31.74 -7.72 -2.74
N GLY A 204 -31.09 -6.67 -2.23
CA GLY A 204 -31.39 -5.97 -0.99
C GLY A 204 -31.51 -4.48 -1.23
N ARG A 205 -32.41 -3.80 -0.53
CA ARG A 205 -32.63 -2.35 -0.60
C ARG A 205 -32.58 -1.75 0.79
N ILE A 206 -31.73 -0.78 0.99
CA ILE A 206 -31.52 -0.09 2.24
C ILE A 206 -31.90 1.37 2.04
N PRO A 207 -32.98 1.85 2.68
CA PRO A 207 -33.28 3.28 2.72
C PRO A 207 -32.13 4.03 3.40
N SER A 208 -31.57 5.03 2.75
CA SER A 208 -30.41 5.75 3.25
C SER A 208 -30.28 7.10 2.54
N ASP A 209 -29.74 8.08 3.27
CA ASP A 209 -29.39 9.38 2.68
C ASP A 209 -27.96 9.41 2.13
N ILE A 210 -27.18 8.34 2.34
CA ILE A 210 -25.80 8.20 1.91
C ILE A 210 -25.54 6.84 1.23
N PRO A 211 -24.56 6.71 0.33
CA PRO A 211 -24.10 5.42 -0.17
C PRO A 211 -23.62 4.52 0.97
N MET A 212 -23.95 3.21 0.94
CA MET A 212 -23.49 2.23 1.94
C MET A 212 -22.07 1.70 1.65
N ILE A 213 -21.28 2.46 0.93
CA ILE A 213 -19.88 2.21 0.60
C ILE A 213 -19.09 3.49 0.83
N ALA A 214 -17.90 3.39 1.38
CA ALA A 214 -17.00 4.52 1.58
C ALA A 214 -15.77 4.36 0.69
N THR A 215 -15.41 5.42 -0.05
CA THR A 215 -14.30 5.41 -0.99
C THR A 215 -13.10 6.12 -0.40
N PHE A 216 -12.00 5.38 -0.19
CA PHE A 216 -10.72 5.94 0.16
C PHE A 216 -9.87 6.14 -1.10
N ARG A 217 -9.32 7.34 -1.30
CA ARG A 217 -8.59 7.77 -2.51
C ARG A 217 -7.20 8.28 -2.15
N THR A 218 -6.25 8.10 -3.06
CA THR A 218 -4.95 8.79 -2.96
C THR A 218 -5.12 10.30 -3.22
N PRO A 219 -4.25 11.15 -2.63
CA PRO A 219 -4.38 12.61 -2.76
C PRO A 219 -3.80 13.19 -4.07
N TYR A 220 -3.51 12.36 -5.06
CA TYR A 220 -2.82 12.77 -6.28
C TYR A 220 -3.77 12.98 -7.45
N ALA A 221 -3.53 14.06 -8.20
CA ALA A 221 -4.24 14.33 -9.44
C ALA A 221 -3.88 13.30 -10.52
N ASN A 222 -4.86 12.90 -11.31
CA ASN A 222 -4.66 11.99 -12.42
C ASN A 222 -4.00 12.72 -13.60
N ASN A 223 -2.76 12.38 -13.90
CA ASN A 223 -2.00 12.87 -15.06
C ASN A 223 -1.79 11.78 -16.13
N ILE A 224 -2.36 10.60 -15.93
CA ILE A 224 -2.27 9.48 -16.87
C ILE A 224 -3.43 9.52 -17.85
N ASP A 225 -4.60 9.84 -17.34
CA ASP A 225 -5.85 9.99 -18.10
C ASP A 225 -6.57 11.24 -17.58
N LEU A 226 -6.44 12.35 -18.30
CA LEU A 226 -6.97 13.64 -17.87
C LEU A 226 -8.50 13.71 -17.91
N ASP A 227 -9.14 12.79 -18.62
CA ASP A 227 -10.61 12.70 -18.72
C ASP A 227 -11.19 11.80 -17.62
N SER A 228 -10.34 11.18 -16.80
CA SER A 228 -10.75 10.29 -15.71
C SER A 228 -10.62 10.98 -14.34
N GLU A 229 -11.70 10.94 -13.56
CA GLU A 229 -11.71 11.42 -12.16
C GLU A 229 -11.12 10.42 -11.16
N LEU A 230 -10.78 9.21 -11.62
CA LEU A 230 -10.19 8.18 -10.76
C LEU A 230 -8.77 8.56 -10.35
N PRO A 231 -8.41 8.38 -9.09
CA PRO A 231 -7.07 8.69 -8.59
C PRO A 231 -6.04 7.69 -9.09
N ILE A 232 -4.77 8.04 -8.96
CA ILE A 232 -3.63 7.23 -9.42
C ILE A 232 -2.85 6.64 -8.24
N SER A 233 -2.04 5.60 -8.51
CA SER A 233 -1.07 5.06 -7.55
C SER A 233 -0.08 6.13 -7.10
N ILE A 234 0.39 6.04 -5.85
CA ILE A 234 1.44 6.92 -5.34
C ILE A 234 2.73 6.85 -6.17
N PHE A 235 3.01 5.69 -6.74
CA PHE A 235 4.19 5.46 -7.60
C PHE A 235 3.84 5.39 -9.11
N ALA A 236 2.65 5.87 -9.51
CA ALA A 236 2.23 5.84 -10.91
C ALA A 236 3.24 6.49 -11.86
N ASN A 237 3.85 7.58 -11.43
CA ASN A 237 4.85 8.33 -12.20
C ASN A 237 6.28 7.79 -12.04
N SER A 238 6.49 6.78 -11.19
CA SER A 238 7.80 6.24 -10.85
C SER A 238 8.09 4.88 -11.47
N LEU A 239 7.21 4.36 -12.34
CA LEU A 239 7.39 3.04 -12.94
C LEU A 239 8.69 2.90 -13.73
N GLY A 240 9.13 3.97 -14.43
CA GLY A 240 10.41 4.01 -15.12
C GLY A 240 11.59 3.93 -14.15
N THR A 241 11.51 4.65 -13.02
CA THR A 241 12.56 4.63 -11.99
C THR A 241 12.62 3.27 -11.29
N LEU A 242 11.48 2.64 -11.03
CA LEU A 242 11.44 1.26 -10.50
C LEU A 242 12.12 0.27 -11.47
N HIS A 243 11.92 0.44 -12.76
CA HIS A 243 12.64 -0.35 -13.77
C HIS A 243 14.17 -0.17 -13.66
N GLU A 244 14.64 1.07 -13.61
CA GLU A 244 16.09 1.36 -13.50
C GLU A 244 16.70 0.80 -12.21
N ILE A 245 15.98 0.85 -11.08
CA ILE A 245 16.39 0.24 -9.81
C ILE A 245 16.55 -1.27 -9.97
N ASP A 246 15.54 -1.93 -10.53
CA ASP A 246 15.51 -3.38 -10.72
C ASP A 246 16.62 -3.85 -11.69
N GLU A 247 16.86 -3.08 -12.77
CA GLU A 247 17.90 -3.35 -13.72
C GLU A 247 19.29 -3.19 -13.07
N ALA A 248 19.53 -2.08 -12.38
CA ALA A 248 20.79 -1.83 -11.68
C ALA A 248 21.11 -2.92 -10.64
N HIS A 249 20.10 -3.34 -9.87
CA HIS A 249 20.26 -4.44 -8.91
C HIS A 249 20.52 -5.79 -9.61
N SER A 250 19.85 -6.05 -10.71
CA SER A 250 20.06 -7.29 -11.48
C SER A 250 21.44 -7.35 -12.09
N GLU A 251 21.95 -6.23 -12.63
CA GLU A 251 23.31 -6.08 -13.15
C GLU A 251 24.34 -6.30 -12.05
N TYR A 252 24.17 -5.68 -10.88
CA TYR A 252 25.03 -5.88 -9.72
C TYR A 252 25.12 -7.37 -9.33
N CYS A 253 23.97 -8.04 -9.18
CA CYS A 253 23.92 -9.47 -8.89
C CYS A 253 24.56 -10.34 -10.00
N ALA A 254 24.43 -9.93 -11.26
CA ALA A 254 25.00 -10.66 -12.39
C ALA A 254 26.52 -10.50 -12.45
N GLU A 255 27.05 -9.30 -12.10
CA GLU A 255 28.49 -9.05 -12.04
C GLU A 255 29.15 -9.95 -11.01
N PHE A 256 28.61 -10.06 -9.80
CA PHE A 256 29.12 -10.99 -8.78
C PHE A 256 29.22 -12.43 -9.28
N LYS A 257 28.24 -12.90 -10.04
CA LYS A 257 28.26 -14.26 -10.61
C LYS A 257 29.30 -14.42 -11.70
N LYS A 258 29.50 -13.38 -12.53
CA LYS A 258 30.45 -13.41 -13.65
C LYS A 258 31.89 -13.23 -13.18
N MET A 259 32.09 -12.50 -12.09
CA MET A 259 33.39 -12.12 -11.54
C MET A 259 33.98 -13.15 -10.57
N SER A 260 33.42 -14.36 -10.49
CA SER A 260 34.09 -15.45 -9.79
C SER A 260 35.49 -15.66 -10.37
N ALA A 261 36.49 -15.74 -9.50
CA ALA A 261 37.86 -15.99 -9.93
C ALA A 261 37.91 -17.25 -10.79
N LYS A 262 38.57 -17.16 -11.93
CA LYS A 262 38.73 -18.28 -12.86
C LYS A 262 40.20 -18.46 -13.22
N VAL A 263 40.60 -19.69 -13.43
CA VAL A 263 41.92 -20.02 -13.95
C VAL A 263 41.74 -20.52 -15.38
N PHE A 264 42.25 -19.75 -16.33
CA PHE A 264 42.32 -20.19 -17.70
C PHE A 264 43.59 -21.03 -17.83
N ALA A 265 43.43 -22.30 -18.23
CA ALA A 265 44.54 -23.19 -18.43
C ALA A 265 44.45 -23.89 -19.81
N ASP A 266 45.60 -24.18 -20.41
CA ASP A 266 45.61 -25.01 -21.63
C ASP A 266 45.05 -26.37 -21.33
N ARG A 267 44.21 -26.90 -22.22
CA ARG A 267 43.61 -28.24 -22.09
C ARG A 267 44.61 -29.38 -21.92
N THR A 268 45.83 -29.19 -22.42
CA THR A 268 46.90 -30.14 -22.28
C THR A 268 47.45 -30.22 -20.85
N VAL A 269 47.29 -29.15 -20.06
CA VAL A 269 47.72 -29.07 -18.66
C VAL A 269 46.63 -29.61 -17.72
N LEU A 270 45.38 -29.51 -18.13
CA LEU A 270 44.23 -30.01 -17.36
C LEU A 270 44.10 -31.53 -17.59
N LYS A 271 44.51 -32.36 -16.63
CA LYS A 271 44.28 -33.80 -16.67
C LYS A 271 42.79 -34.10 -16.55
N GLU A 272 42.25 -34.92 -17.43
CA GLU A 272 40.91 -35.51 -17.25
C GLU A 272 40.85 -36.23 -15.89
N ASN A 273 39.86 -35.92 -15.07
CA ASN A 273 39.60 -36.46 -13.72
C ASN A 273 40.39 -35.92 -12.53
N SER A 274 40.78 -34.66 -12.52
CA SER A 274 41.44 -34.07 -11.34
C SER A 274 40.53 -33.78 -10.13
N GLY A 275 39.22 -34.03 -10.18
CA GLY A 275 38.28 -33.77 -9.06
C GLY A 275 38.13 -32.27 -8.71
N ILE A 276 38.63 -31.38 -9.55
CA ILE A 276 38.52 -29.95 -9.40
C ILE A 276 37.22 -29.50 -10.06
N PRO A 277 36.39 -28.67 -9.40
CA PRO A 277 35.13 -28.20 -9.96
C PRO A 277 35.35 -27.46 -11.29
N ASP A 278 34.58 -27.78 -12.33
CA ASP A 278 34.61 -27.15 -13.66
C ASP A 278 34.36 -25.64 -13.63
N ASP A 279 33.84 -25.14 -12.50
CA ASP A 279 33.54 -23.71 -12.29
C ASP A 279 34.78 -22.85 -12.09
N TYR A 280 35.94 -23.43 -11.72
CA TYR A 280 37.19 -22.71 -11.46
C TYR A 280 38.15 -22.71 -12.64
N PHE A 281 38.14 -23.73 -13.47
CA PHE A 281 39.07 -23.92 -14.57
C PHE A 281 38.35 -23.81 -15.90
N VAL A 282 38.87 -22.98 -16.78
CA VAL A 282 38.41 -22.83 -18.16
C VAL A 282 39.53 -23.32 -19.10
N GLY A 283 39.28 -24.44 -19.75
CA GLY A 283 40.22 -24.98 -20.73
C GLY A 283 40.22 -24.14 -22.00
N ILE A 284 41.36 -23.53 -22.35
CA ILE A 284 41.62 -22.86 -23.62
C ILE A 284 42.44 -23.75 -24.52
N SER A 285 42.20 -23.64 -25.84
CA SER A 285 43.02 -24.40 -26.82
C SER A 285 44.20 -23.50 -27.18
N GLY A 286 45.39 -23.86 -26.71
CA GLY A 286 46.64 -23.24 -27.12
C GLY A 286 47.21 -23.89 -28.41
N ASP A 287 48.12 -23.19 -29.05
CA ASP A 287 48.84 -23.68 -30.26
C ASP A 287 50.02 -24.61 -29.93
N GLY A 288 50.20 -24.94 -28.63
CA GLY A 288 51.26 -25.81 -28.15
C GLY A 288 52.68 -25.22 -28.13
N THR A 289 52.81 -23.93 -28.48
CA THR A 289 54.11 -23.24 -28.55
C THR A 289 54.35 -22.29 -27.37
N SER A 290 53.37 -22.12 -26.50
CA SER A 290 53.39 -21.21 -25.37
C SER A 290 54.22 -21.75 -24.19
N THR A 291 54.95 -20.86 -23.49
CA THR A 291 55.70 -21.21 -22.27
C THR A 291 54.73 -21.57 -21.13
N MET A 292 55.18 -22.32 -20.13
CA MET A 292 54.34 -22.77 -19.00
C MET A 292 53.62 -21.60 -18.28
N GLU A 293 54.26 -20.42 -18.20
CA GLU A 293 53.62 -19.22 -17.60
C GLU A 293 52.51 -18.61 -18.46
N GLN A 294 52.51 -18.86 -19.78
CA GLN A 294 51.45 -18.45 -20.71
C GLN A 294 50.32 -19.47 -20.81
N GLN A 295 50.53 -20.67 -20.29
CA GLN A 295 49.51 -21.75 -20.32
C GLN A 295 48.53 -21.71 -19.18
N ILE A 296 48.79 -20.91 -18.10
CA ILE A 296 47.92 -20.74 -16.94
C ILE A 296 47.76 -19.27 -16.64
N MET A 297 46.58 -18.73 -16.75
CA MET A 297 46.24 -17.35 -16.44
C MET A 297 45.16 -17.28 -15.39
N ALA A 298 45.49 -16.73 -14.22
CA ALA A 298 44.51 -16.44 -13.20
C ALA A 298 43.77 -15.14 -13.55
N TYR A 299 42.46 -15.20 -13.59
CA TYR A 299 41.60 -14.05 -13.81
C TYR A 299 40.77 -13.82 -12.54
N ALA A 300 41.11 -12.77 -11.81
CA ALA A 300 40.40 -12.33 -10.60
C ALA A 300 40.04 -10.84 -10.77
N PRO A 301 38.97 -10.53 -11.47
CA PRO A 301 38.54 -9.15 -11.69
C PRO A 301 38.06 -8.51 -10.37
N GLN A 302 38.23 -7.20 -10.27
CA GLN A 302 37.66 -6.43 -9.17
C GLN A 302 36.18 -6.13 -9.48
N ILE A 303 35.34 -6.34 -8.45
CA ILE A 303 33.91 -6.01 -8.54
C ILE A 303 33.75 -4.51 -8.36
N ARG A 304 32.95 -3.88 -9.22
CA ARG A 304 32.64 -2.44 -9.18
C ARG A 304 31.51 -2.16 -8.18
N GLU A 305 31.72 -2.54 -6.93
CA GLU A 305 30.73 -2.41 -5.87
C GLU A 305 30.30 -0.96 -5.63
N THR A 306 31.28 -0.03 -5.60
CA THR A 306 31.03 1.39 -5.36
C THR A 306 30.17 2.02 -6.43
N GLU A 307 30.43 1.73 -7.70
CA GLU A 307 29.69 2.26 -8.83
C GLU A 307 28.26 1.73 -8.90
N HIS A 308 28.09 0.43 -8.66
CA HIS A 308 26.76 -0.20 -8.61
C HIS A 308 25.94 0.35 -7.44
N SER A 309 26.53 0.44 -6.24
CA SER A 309 25.88 1.01 -5.07
C SER A 309 25.50 2.48 -5.30
N ALA A 310 26.38 3.26 -5.92
CA ALA A 310 26.11 4.66 -6.25
C ALA A 310 24.95 4.80 -7.24
N LYS A 311 24.87 3.96 -8.30
CA LYS A 311 23.75 3.95 -9.25
C LYS A 311 22.45 3.61 -8.53
N ILE A 312 22.40 2.50 -7.79
CA ILE A 312 21.20 2.06 -7.08
C ILE A 312 20.71 3.14 -6.09
N ASN A 313 21.61 3.71 -5.29
CA ASN A 313 21.27 4.77 -4.34
C ASN A 313 20.74 6.03 -5.03
N LYS A 314 21.28 6.40 -6.19
CA LYS A 314 20.82 7.54 -6.96
C LYS A 314 19.40 7.35 -7.48
N GLU A 315 19.10 6.17 -8.05
CA GLU A 315 17.75 5.83 -8.52
C GLU A 315 16.75 5.73 -7.36
N LEU A 316 17.15 5.18 -6.20
CA LEU A 316 16.31 5.17 -4.99
C LEU A 316 15.97 6.60 -4.53
N ARG A 317 16.90 7.55 -4.56
CA ARG A 317 16.64 8.95 -4.24
C ARG A 317 15.67 9.62 -5.21
N PHE A 318 15.75 9.31 -6.51
CA PHE A 318 14.78 9.79 -7.48
C PHE A 318 13.39 9.23 -7.16
N TYR A 319 13.31 7.93 -6.84
CA TYR A 319 12.07 7.30 -6.44
C TYR A 319 11.48 7.94 -5.18
N GLU A 320 12.28 8.12 -4.12
CA GLU A 320 11.90 8.80 -2.87
C GLU A 320 11.27 10.16 -3.15
N THR A 321 11.93 10.98 -3.97
CA THR A 321 11.43 12.31 -4.36
C THR A 321 10.09 12.22 -5.11
N GLN A 322 9.95 11.26 -6.03
CA GLN A 322 8.76 11.10 -6.87
C GLN A 322 7.52 10.67 -6.08
N ILE A 323 7.71 9.86 -5.03
CA ILE A 323 6.60 9.42 -4.16
C ILE A 323 6.38 10.34 -2.95
N GLY A 324 7.15 11.44 -2.85
CA GLY A 324 7.03 12.40 -1.76
C GLY A 324 7.54 11.91 -0.41
N VAL A 325 8.59 11.09 -0.41
CA VAL A 325 9.29 10.62 0.79
C VAL A 325 10.64 11.31 0.89
N SER A 326 11.10 11.54 2.10
CA SER A 326 12.38 12.19 2.39
C SER A 326 13.56 11.38 1.84
N SER A 327 14.52 12.07 1.24
CA SER A 327 15.70 11.42 0.67
C SER A 327 16.51 10.71 1.77
N GLY A 328 16.94 9.49 1.48
CA GLY A 328 17.68 8.66 2.44
C GLY A 328 16.80 7.71 3.27
N THR A 329 15.49 7.64 2.98
CA THR A 329 14.58 6.69 3.63
C THR A 329 14.81 5.25 3.16
N PHE A 330 15.00 5.04 1.86
CA PHE A 330 15.23 3.73 1.25
C PHE A 330 16.64 3.59 0.68
N SER A 331 17.35 4.69 0.46
CA SER A 331 18.72 4.68 -0.04
C SER A 331 19.73 4.34 1.07
N PHE A 332 20.74 3.52 0.72
CA PHE A 332 21.71 2.94 1.66
C PHE A 332 22.92 3.87 1.90
N ASP A 333 22.73 5.17 2.08
CA ASP A 333 23.85 6.07 2.38
C ASP A 333 24.26 5.98 3.84
N THR A 334 25.42 5.39 4.06
CA THR A 334 26.04 5.22 5.38
C THR A 334 26.63 6.51 5.98
N GLN A 335 26.65 7.61 5.27
CA GLN A 335 27.19 8.89 5.74
C GLN A 335 26.09 9.79 6.34
N LYS A 336 25.31 9.30 7.30
CA LYS A 336 24.73 10.21 8.29
C LYS A 336 25.85 10.56 9.29
N GLY A 337 26.56 11.66 9.02
CA GLY A 337 27.40 12.30 10.04
C GLY A 337 26.58 12.62 11.29
N LEU A 338 27.20 13.13 12.35
CA LEU A 338 26.48 13.63 13.53
C LEU A 338 25.44 14.68 13.11
N VAL A 339 24.21 14.22 12.90
CA VAL A 339 23.06 15.06 12.49
C VAL A 339 22.38 15.53 13.77
N THR A 340 22.08 16.82 13.88
CA THR A 340 21.32 17.35 15.02
C THR A 340 19.85 16.93 14.90
N ALA A 341 19.15 16.78 16.04
CA ALA A 341 17.73 16.45 16.06
C ALA A 341 16.89 17.39 15.17
N THR A 342 17.18 18.69 15.16
CA THR A 342 16.53 19.68 14.29
C THR A 342 16.77 19.41 12.81
N GLN A 343 17.91 18.84 12.42
CA GLN A 343 18.22 18.52 11.04
C GLN A 343 17.46 17.26 10.59
N VAL A 344 17.34 16.25 11.47
CA VAL A 344 16.50 15.06 11.21
C VAL A 344 15.04 15.47 10.99
N LEU A 345 14.48 16.30 11.85
CA LEU A 345 13.11 16.81 11.72
C LEU A 345 12.90 17.62 10.45
N SER A 346 13.90 18.38 10.01
CA SER A 346 13.85 19.13 8.75
C SER A 346 13.94 18.19 7.53
N GLU A 347 14.72 17.13 7.63
CA GLU A 347 14.86 16.13 6.57
C GLU A 347 13.56 15.31 6.41
N ASP A 348 12.87 14.96 7.48
CA ASP A 348 11.65 14.14 7.45
C ASP A 348 10.37 14.93 7.08
N ARG A 349 10.46 16.24 6.90
CA ARG A 349 9.32 17.11 6.60
C ARG A 349 8.56 16.71 5.33
N THR A 350 9.25 16.20 4.32
CA THR A 350 8.61 15.77 3.06
C THR A 350 7.73 14.55 3.31
N THR A 351 8.22 13.55 4.03
CA THR A 351 7.46 12.36 4.42
C THR A 351 6.26 12.74 5.27
N TYR A 352 6.46 13.62 6.28
CA TYR A 352 5.37 14.13 7.11
C TYR A 352 4.25 14.77 6.31
N ASN A 353 4.58 15.65 5.36
CA ASN A 353 3.59 16.31 4.51
C ASN A 353 2.80 15.28 3.68
N THR A 354 3.45 14.27 3.14
CA THR A 354 2.81 13.18 2.38
C THR A 354 1.87 12.37 3.27
N VAL A 355 2.31 12.00 4.47
CA VAL A 355 1.47 11.30 5.46
C VAL A 355 0.24 12.14 5.82
N CYS A 356 0.42 13.43 6.13
CA CYS A 356 -0.69 14.34 6.44
C CYS A 356 -1.69 14.48 5.27
N GLN A 357 -1.21 14.47 4.01
CA GLN A 357 -2.10 14.49 2.85
C GLN A 357 -2.94 13.21 2.75
N ILE A 358 -2.34 12.05 2.99
CA ILE A 358 -3.05 10.77 3.00
C ILE A 358 -4.06 10.71 4.16
N GLN A 359 -3.68 11.13 5.36
CA GLN A 359 -4.57 11.21 6.54
C GLN A 359 -5.74 12.15 6.30
N ARG A 360 -5.53 13.26 5.59
CA ARG A 360 -6.59 14.20 5.19
C ARG A 360 -7.63 13.54 4.27
N GLN A 361 -7.21 12.60 3.41
CA GLN A 361 -8.14 11.82 2.60
C GLN A 361 -8.82 10.69 3.40
N LEU A 362 -8.14 10.12 4.38
CA LEU A 362 -8.68 9.02 5.20
C LEU A 362 -9.74 9.51 6.20
N ARG A 363 -9.59 10.70 6.77
CA ARG A 363 -10.52 11.26 7.78
C ARG A 363 -11.99 11.27 7.32
N PRO A 364 -12.36 11.85 6.16
CA PRO A 364 -13.75 11.84 5.70
C PRO A 364 -14.27 10.42 5.41
N VAL A 365 -13.40 9.48 5.04
CA VAL A 365 -13.77 8.08 4.83
C VAL A 365 -14.21 7.43 6.15
N LEU A 366 -13.45 7.64 7.23
CA LEU A 366 -13.79 7.12 8.54
C LEU A 366 -15.07 7.77 9.10
N GLN A 367 -15.29 9.06 8.84
CA GLN A 367 -16.55 9.75 9.17
C GLN A 367 -17.73 9.16 8.40
N ALA A 368 -17.58 8.93 7.10
CA ALA A 368 -18.61 8.28 6.30
C ALA A 368 -18.87 6.85 6.78
N LEU A 369 -17.82 6.09 7.11
CA LEU A 369 -17.97 4.74 7.66
C LEU A 369 -18.76 4.74 8.98
N SER A 370 -18.52 5.69 9.89
CA SER A 370 -19.30 5.80 11.13
C SER A 370 -20.80 5.98 10.84
N GLN A 371 -21.16 6.85 9.90
CA GLN A 371 -22.54 7.06 9.49
C GLN A 371 -23.15 5.82 8.81
N ILE A 372 -22.38 5.14 7.94
CA ILE A 372 -22.81 3.90 7.28
C ILE A 372 -23.08 2.80 8.30
N ILE A 373 -22.18 2.64 9.28
CA ILE A 373 -22.28 1.66 10.37
C ILE A 373 -23.60 1.84 11.12
N VAL A 374 -23.90 3.05 11.58
CA VAL A 374 -25.14 3.37 12.34
C VAL A 374 -26.37 3.19 11.47
N THR A 375 -26.35 3.66 10.22
CA THR A 375 -27.49 3.47 9.29
C THR A 375 -27.78 2.00 9.05
N LEU A 376 -26.75 1.19 8.89
CA LEU A 376 -26.88 -0.25 8.67
C LEU A 376 -27.36 -0.96 9.93
N ALA A 377 -26.86 -0.58 11.11
CA ALA A 377 -27.29 -1.14 12.40
C ALA A 377 -28.79 -0.88 12.63
N ARG A 378 -29.24 0.35 12.42
CA ARG A 378 -30.66 0.72 12.53
C ARG A 378 -31.54 -0.02 11.52
N PHE A 379 -31.07 -0.23 10.30
CA PHE A 379 -31.76 -1.02 9.29
C PHE A 379 -31.98 -2.48 9.74
N TYR A 380 -31.03 -3.07 10.48
CA TYR A 380 -31.16 -4.40 11.06
C TYR A 380 -31.88 -4.42 12.43
N GLY A 381 -32.40 -3.27 12.87
CA GLY A 381 -33.17 -3.17 14.11
C GLY A 381 -32.31 -3.13 15.38
N VAL A 382 -31.02 -2.82 15.25
CA VAL A 382 -30.13 -2.54 16.38
C VAL A 382 -30.36 -1.10 16.80
N ASP A 383 -30.76 -0.89 18.05
CA ASP A 383 -30.87 0.45 18.65
C ASP A 383 -29.46 0.93 18.99
N CYS A 384 -29.05 2.05 18.42
CA CYS A 384 -27.69 2.58 18.57
C CYS A 384 -27.68 4.11 18.60
N GLU A 385 -26.67 4.66 19.24
CA GLU A 385 -26.40 6.09 19.30
C GLU A 385 -26.17 6.70 17.90
N ASP A 386 -26.14 8.03 17.82
CA ASP A 386 -25.88 8.73 16.57
C ASP A 386 -24.46 8.44 16.04
N GLY A 387 -24.27 8.63 14.74
CA GLY A 387 -23.02 8.28 14.04
C GLY A 387 -21.88 9.28 14.30
N GLU A 388 -21.81 9.87 15.49
CA GLU A 388 -20.67 10.66 15.92
C GLU A 388 -19.44 9.77 16.10
N CYS A 389 -18.27 10.29 15.72
CA CYS A 389 -17.02 9.57 15.87
C CYS A 389 -15.88 10.51 16.26
N ALA A 390 -14.95 9.98 17.05
CA ALA A 390 -13.68 10.61 17.34
C ALA A 390 -12.59 10.02 16.44
N ILE A 391 -11.82 10.91 15.77
CA ILE A 391 -10.71 10.50 14.91
C ILE A 391 -9.49 11.33 15.28
N GLU A 392 -8.46 10.67 15.77
CA GLU A 392 -7.16 11.26 16.06
C GLU A 392 -6.09 10.55 15.24
N PHE A 393 -5.22 11.32 14.61
CA PHE A 393 -3.98 10.83 13.99
C PHE A 393 -2.83 11.31 14.87
N GLY A 394 -2.09 10.38 15.46
CA GLY A 394 -0.88 10.73 16.19
C GLY A 394 0.23 11.18 15.24
N ASP A 395 1.12 12.01 15.73
CA ASP A 395 2.27 12.56 15.01
C ASP A 395 3.59 12.36 15.77
N SER A 396 3.58 11.51 16.81
CA SER A 396 4.74 11.29 17.70
C SER A 396 5.99 10.80 16.96
N VAL A 397 5.83 10.17 15.80
CA VAL A 397 6.95 9.73 14.95
C VAL A 397 7.72 10.93 14.37
N PHE A 398 7.03 12.06 14.19
CA PHE A 398 7.57 13.28 13.57
C PHE A 398 7.80 14.41 14.58
N GLU A 399 7.30 14.29 15.79
CA GLU A 399 7.53 15.27 16.85
C GLU A 399 8.77 14.89 17.70
N ASP A 400 9.64 15.87 17.89
CA ASP A 400 10.63 15.77 18.95
C ASP A 400 9.92 15.87 20.31
N THR A 401 9.71 14.72 20.95
CA THR A 401 9.07 14.63 22.27
C THR A 401 9.67 15.59 23.30
N GLY A 402 10.96 15.92 23.17
CA GLY A 402 11.62 16.92 24.02
C GLY A 402 11.14 18.34 23.76
N THR A 403 10.96 18.71 22.50
CA THR A 403 10.45 20.04 22.12
C THR A 403 8.99 20.20 22.51
N GLU A 404 8.16 19.18 22.28
CA GLU A 404 6.76 19.19 22.65
C GLU A 404 6.57 19.21 24.19
N PHE A 405 7.37 18.42 24.91
CA PHE A 405 7.40 18.47 26.37
C PHE A 405 7.68 19.88 26.86
N ASN A 406 8.73 20.53 26.35
CA ASN A 406 9.10 21.89 26.73
C ASN A 406 7.99 22.91 26.39
N ARG A 407 7.36 22.80 25.22
CA ARG A 407 6.26 23.66 24.80
C ARG A 407 5.06 23.51 25.74
N ARG A 408 4.60 22.30 25.99
CA ARG A 408 3.47 22.02 26.88
C ARG A 408 3.79 22.38 28.33
N PHE A 409 5.00 22.13 28.77
CA PHE A 409 5.46 22.51 30.10
C PHE A 409 5.45 24.05 30.28
N GLN A 410 5.88 24.79 29.26
CA GLN A 410 5.77 26.25 29.26
C GLN A 410 4.31 26.72 29.27
N MET A 411 3.43 26.05 28.55
CA MET A 411 1.98 26.35 28.57
C MET A 411 1.37 26.11 29.95
N VAL A 412 1.80 25.06 30.67
CA VAL A 412 1.37 24.83 32.06
C VAL A 412 1.88 25.95 32.97
N GLN A 413 3.16 26.33 32.83
CA GLN A 413 3.73 27.45 33.60
C GLN A 413 3.04 28.79 33.30
N ALA A 414 2.60 29.00 32.06
CA ALA A 414 1.85 30.18 31.66
C ALA A 414 0.36 30.15 32.05
N GLY A 415 -0.13 29.05 32.64
CA GLY A 415 -1.54 28.86 32.99
C GLY A 415 -2.47 28.63 31.79
N LEU A 416 -1.91 28.34 30.60
CA LEU A 416 -2.65 28.10 29.35
C LEU A 416 -3.06 26.63 29.19
N LEU A 417 -2.40 25.71 29.89
CA LEU A 417 -2.69 24.28 29.91
C LEU A 417 -2.77 23.81 31.36
N LYS A 418 -3.75 22.98 31.68
CA LYS A 418 -3.87 22.40 33.03
C LYS A 418 -2.80 21.33 33.24
N ALA A 419 -2.27 21.23 34.45
CA ALA A 419 -1.27 20.25 34.81
C ALA A 419 -1.79 18.80 34.69
N GLU A 420 -3.08 18.58 34.94
CA GLU A 420 -3.75 17.28 34.73
C GLU A 420 -3.74 16.86 33.25
N ASP A 421 -3.97 17.78 32.32
CA ASP A 421 -3.96 17.51 30.89
C ASP A 421 -2.53 17.25 30.38
N PHE A 422 -1.55 17.97 30.93
CA PHE A 422 -0.13 17.70 30.67
C PHE A 422 0.29 16.30 31.13
N ASN A 423 -0.08 15.92 32.34
CA ASN A 423 0.20 14.59 32.87
C ASN A 423 -0.52 13.49 32.08
N ALA A 424 -1.79 13.70 31.69
CA ALA A 424 -2.56 12.78 30.86
C ALA A 424 -1.85 12.50 29.53
N TRP A 425 -1.36 13.57 28.89
CA TRP A 425 -0.61 13.45 27.64
C TRP A 425 0.74 12.74 27.86
N TYR A 426 1.52 13.17 28.86
CA TYR A 426 2.90 12.68 29.07
C TYR A 426 2.96 11.20 29.49
N PHE A 427 2.01 10.77 30.35
CA PHE A 427 1.95 9.39 30.83
C PHE A 427 0.99 8.50 30.03
N GLY A 428 0.28 9.04 29.04
CA GLY A 428 -0.69 8.28 28.22
C GLY A 428 -1.84 7.71 29.06
N VAL A 429 -2.32 8.42 30.08
CA VAL A 429 -3.37 7.97 30.99
C VAL A 429 -4.60 8.89 30.90
N PRO A 430 -5.82 8.38 31.22
CA PRO A 430 -7.01 9.23 31.31
C PRO A 430 -6.81 10.41 32.28
N THR A 431 -7.42 11.57 31.97
CA THR A 431 -7.29 12.82 32.74
C THR A 431 -7.67 12.62 34.21
N GLU A 432 -8.63 11.77 34.52
CA GLU A 432 -9.02 11.44 35.90
C GLU A 432 -7.85 10.85 36.69
N ARG A 433 -7.17 9.85 36.10
CA ARG A 433 -5.98 9.23 36.70
C ARG A 433 -4.79 10.16 36.74
N ALA A 434 -4.65 11.00 35.71
CA ALA A 434 -3.60 12.02 35.65
C ALA A 434 -3.74 13.07 36.78
N ARG A 435 -4.99 13.38 37.18
CA ARG A 435 -5.30 14.26 38.31
C ARG A 435 -4.83 13.67 39.63
N GLU A 436 -5.00 12.36 39.85
CA GLU A 436 -4.52 11.67 41.06
C GLU A 436 -2.98 11.65 41.16
N MET A 437 -2.30 11.79 40.05
CA MET A 437 -0.83 11.82 39.99
C MET A 437 -0.26 13.21 40.29
N LEU A 438 -1.08 14.25 40.38
CA LEU A 438 -0.61 15.58 40.77
C LEU A 438 -0.32 15.60 42.26
N PRO A 439 0.80 16.23 42.69
CA PRO A 439 1.06 16.41 44.12
C PRO A 439 -0.07 17.24 44.73
N PRO A 440 -0.47 16.93 46.00
CA PRO A 440 -1.49 17.74 46.68
C PRO A 440 -1.02 19.20 46.68
N MET A 441 -1.93 20.12 46.32
CA MET A 441 -1.62 21.55 46.39
C MET A 441 -1.30 21.87 47.84
N THR A 442 -0.01 21.94 48.13
CA THR A 442 0.48 22.59 49.35
C THR A 442 0.19 24.08 49.16
N GLU A 443 -0.62 24.63 50.04
CA GLU A 443 -0.72 26.08 50.25
C GLU A 443 0.67 26.63 50.58
N ALA A 444 1.41 26.95 49.53
CA ALA A 444 2.67 27.63 49.64
C ALA A 444 2.49 29.02 49.01
N PHE A 445 2.19 29.93 49.84
CA PHE A 445 2.56 31.34 49.90
C PHE A 445 1.42 32.13 50.58
N GLY A 446 1.22 31.84 51.86
CA GLY A 446 0.65 32.78 52.78
C GLY A 446 1.76 33.12 53.78
N GLY A 447 2.22 34.35 53.79
CA GLY A 447 3.14 34.75 54.84
C GLY A 447 3.87 36.04 54.51
N GLU A 448 3.32 37.14 55.03
CA GLU A 448 3.90 38.44 55.38
C GLU A 448 4.56 39.28 54.28
#